data_9608acbc888aaaecc7f926e590a9c2cc
#
_entry.id   9608acbc888aaaecc7f926e590a9c2cc
#
_cell.length_a   1.000
_cell.length_b   1.000
_cell.length_c   1.000
_cell.angle_alpha   90.00
_cell.angle_beta   90.00
_cell.angle_gamma   90.00
#
_symmetry.space_group_name_H-M   'P 1'
#
loop_
_entity.id
_entity.type
_entity.pdbx_description
1 polymer ?
#
loop_
_entity_poly.entity_id
_entity_poly.type
_entity_poly.pdbx_seq_one_letter_code
_entity_poly.pdbx_strand_id
1 'polypeptide(L)'
;MEQPRYDEAKWPILLVTMPPEELAGPDLLLHMDRMSAFSKRGVQFVQVIDVRAASSLSAKARRLVAERMDQDEEVYPHILVGVAIVLATPMHRGIFKAITWLSRNPRPFEAFSEIDEAVIWARGLLRAQHSLTLPIAPDVTKRVG
;
A
#
# COMPACT_ATOMS: atom_id res chain seq x y z
N MET A 1 -7.86 -2.52 22.76
CA MET A 1 -7.88 -3.02 21.39
C MET A 1 -6.48 -3.05 20.82
N GLU A 2 -6.17 -4.10 20.09
CA GLU A 2 -4.87 -4.26 19.46
C GLU A 2 -4.73 -3.30 18.28
N GLN A 3 -3.57 -2.68 18.14
CA GLN A 3 -3.28 -1.79 17.01
C GLN A 3 -2.56 -2.54 15.91
N PRO A 4 -2.61 -2.06 14.66
CA PRO A 4 -1.78 -2.61 13.61
C PRO A 4 -0.30 -2.52 13.96
N ARG A 5 0.49 -3.45 13.46
CA ARG A 5 1.94 -3.42 13.62
C ARG A 5 2.57 -2.97 12.32
N TYR A 6 3.54 -2.09 12.43
CA TYR A 6 4.23 -1.50 11.28
C TYR A 6 5.68 -1.94 11.31
N ASP A 7 6.08 -2.77 10.36
CA ASP A 7 7.43 -3.32 10.31
C ASP A 7 8.19 -2.65 9.16
N GLU A 8 9.23 -1.92 9.50
CA GLU A 8 10.07 -1.19 8.55
C GLU A 8 11.39 -1.90 8.25
N ALA A 9 11.55 -3.14 8.69
CA ALA A 9 12.82 -3.85 8.50
C ALA A 9 13.21 -3.98 7.03
N LYS A 10 12.22 -3.96 6.14
CA LYS A 10 12.46 -4.06 4.70
C LYS A 10 12.14 -2.75 3.96
N TRP A 11 12.13 -1.62 4.70
CA TRP A 11 11.83 -0.34 4.07
C TRP A 11 12.67 -0.15 2.81
N PRO A 12 12.14 0.32 1.68
CA PRO A 12 10.81 0.92 1.50
C PRO A 12 9.67 -0.04 1.20
N ILE A 13 9.73 -1.25 1.68
CA ILE A 13 8.58 -2.14 1.73
C ILE A 13 8.07 -2.09 3.17
N LEU A 14 6.88 -1.55 3.36
CA LEU A 14 6.26 -1.42 4.67
C LEU A 14 5.33 -2.59 4.90
N LEU A 15 5.63 -3.42 5.88
CA LEU A 15 4.77 -4.53 6.24
C LEU A 15 3.85 -4.11 7.38
N VAL A 16 2.54 -4.13 7.13
CA VAL A 16 1.52 -3.78 8.10
C VAL A 16 0.73 -5.03 8.45
N THR A 17 0.74 -5.43 9.72
CA THR A 17 -0.05 -6.58 10.18
C THR A 17 -1.28 -6.05 10.90
N MET A 18 -2.45 -6.37 10.37
CA MET A 18 -3.72 -5.91 10.93
C MET A 18 -4.14 -6.80 12.08
N PRO A 19 -4.76 -6.22 13.12
CA PRO A 19 -5.24 -7.01 14.27
C PRO A 19 -6.50 -7.78 13.91
N PRO A 20 -6.88 -8.78 14.74
CA PRO A 20 -8.09 -9.55 14.49
C PRO A 20 -9.36 -8.74 14.54
N GLU A 21 -9.44 -7.75 15.43
CA GLU A 21 -10.63 -6.92 15.55
C GLU A 21 -10.66 -5.87 14.47
N GLU A 22 -11.86 -5.56 14.02
CA GLU A 22 -12.04 -4.51 13.02
C GLU A 22 -11.66 -3.17 13.62
N LEU A 23 -10.85 -2.41 12.90
CA LEU A 23 -10.54 -1.03 13.28
C LEU A 23 -11.74 -0.15 12.97
N ALA A 24 -12.12 0.69 13.93
CA ALA A 24 -13.25 1.59 13.78
C ALA A 24 -12.99 2.85 14.60
N GLY A 25 -13.71 3.92 14.27
CA GLY A 25 -13.64 5.17 15.02
C GLY A 25 -12.22 5.71 15.15
N PRO A 26 -11.82 6.11 16.39
CA PRO A 26 -10.50 6.71 16.60
C PRO A 26 -9.33 5.80 16.22
N ASP A 27 -9.48 4.48 16.39
CA ASP A 27 -8.41 3.54 16.04
C ASP A 27 -8.17 3.49 14.55
N LEU A 28 -9.23 3.51 13.75
CA LEU A 28 -9.11 3.55 12.30
C LEU A 28 -8.50 4.87 11.85
N LEU A 29 -8.91 5.98 12.46
CA LEU A 29 -8.36 7.29 12.13
C LEU A 29 -6.87 7.36 12.43
N LEU A 30 -6.47 6.83 13.58
CA LEU A 30 -5.06 6.80 13.96
C LEU A 30 -4.24 5.97 12.96
N HIS A 31 -4.78 4.84 12.53
CA HIS A 31 -4.10 4.01 11.52
C HIS A 31 -3.93 4.79 10.21
N MET A 32 -4.98 5.46 9.76
CA MET A 32 -4.90 6.25 8.53
C MET A 32 -3.88 7.39 8.65
N ASP A 33 -3.84 8.04 9.82
CA ASP A 33 -2.86 9.10 10.07
C ASP A 33 -1.43 8.56 10.01
N ARG A 34 -1.20 7.38 10.57
CA ARG A 34 0.12 6.74 10.50
C ARG A 34 0.51 6.41 9.07
N MET A 35 -0.44 5.93 8.28
CA MET A 35 -0.16 5.63 6.87
C MET A 35 0.17 6.90 6.09
N SER A 36 -0.55 7.97 6.34
CA SER A 36 -0.24 9.26 5.71
C SER A 36 1.17 9.74 6.09
N ALA A 37 1.59 9.48 7.33
CA ALA A 37 2.93 9.86 7.78
C ALA A 37 4.03 9.13 7.02
N PHE A 38 3.81 7.87 6.63
CA PHE A 38 4.77 7.17 5.77
C PHE A 38 4.89 7.83 4.40
N SER A 39 3.77 8.24 3.81
CA SER A 39 3.79 8.98 2.55
C SER A 39 4.52 10.32 2.67
N LYS A 40 4.40 10.96 3.83
CA LYS A 40 5.03 12.26 4.07
C LYS A 40 6.55 12.19 4.04
N ARG A 41 7.14 11.02 4.23
CA ARG A 41 8.60 10.85 4.15
C ARG A 41 9.16 11.19 2.77
N GLY A 42 8.33 11.14 1.72
CA GLY A 42 8.76 11.47 0.37
C GLY A 42 9.61 10.41 -0.31
N VAL A 43 9.66 9.21 0.23
CA VAL A 43 10.37 8.07 -0.33
C VAL A 43 9.34 7.11 -0.92
N GLN A 44 9.47 6.77 -2.18
CA GLN A 44 8.55 5.81 -2.80
C GLN A 44 8.58 4.48 -2.06
N PHE A 45 7.41 3.96 -1.74
CA PHE A 45 7.31 2.71 -0.97
C PHE A 45 6.12 1.89 -1.43
N VAL A 46 6.16 0.60 -1.10
CA VAL A 46 5.05 -0.32 -1.31
C VAL A 46 4.56 -0.77 0.05
N GLN A 47 3.26 -0.81 0.21
CA GLN A 47 2.62 -1.29 1.42
C GLN A 47 2.22 -2.75 1.22
N VAL A 48 2.67 -3.62 2.12
CA VAL A 48 2.23 -5.02 2.19
C VAL A 48 1.37 -5.13 3.43
N ILE A 49 0.09 -5.41 3.25
CA ILE A 49 -0.87 -5.49 4.36
C ILE A 49 -1.23 -6.94 4.60
N ASP A 50 -0.87 -7.46 5.77
CA ASP A 50 -1.21 -8.80 6.19
C ASP A 50 -2.53 -8.76 6.95
N VAL A 51 -3.59 -9.26 6.33
CA VAL A 51 -4.92 -9.31 6.93
C VAL A 51 -5.36 -10.73 7.24
N ARG A 52 -4.41 -11.68 7.28
CA ARG A 52 -4.78 -13.08 7.47
C ARG A 52 -5.49 -13.34 8.80
N ALA A 53 -5.16 -12.57 9.83
CA ALA A 53 -5.82 -12.69 11.13
C ALA A 53 -7.00 -11.73 11.29
N ALA A 54 -7.19 -10.82 10.35
CA ALA A 54 -8.16 -9.74 10.49
C ALA A 54 -9.56 -10.21 10.15
N SER A 55 -10.55 -9.61 10.81
CA SER A 55 -11.94 -9.76 10.44
C SER A 55 -12.27 -8.85 9.25
N SER A 56 -13.52 -8.82 8.84
CA SER A 56 -13.95 -8.01 7.72
C SER A 56 -13.83 -6.52 8.04
N LEU A 57 -13.79 -5.72 6.97
CA LEU A 57 -13.80 -4.28 7.06
C LEU A 57 -15.19 -3.78 6.63
N SER A 58 -15.81 -2.93 7.42
CA SER A 58 -17.14 -2.42 7.11
C SER A 58 -17.12 -1.59 5.83
N ALA A 59 -18.29 -1.42 5.21
CA ALA A 59 -18.40 -0.59 4.02
C ALA A 59 -17.97 0.86 4.29
N LYS A 60 -18.35 1.36 5.46
CA LYS A 60 -17.94 2.72 5.86
C LYS A 60 -16.44 2.84 6.00
N ALA A 61 -15.81 1.86 6.65
CA ALA A 61 -14.34 1.87 6.82
C ALA A 61 -13.63 1.76 5.49
N ARG A 62 -14.13 0.91 4.58
CA ARG A 62 -13.54 0.79 3.24
C ARG A 62 -13.57 2.13 2.49
N ARG A 63 -14.69 2.84 2.60
CA ARG A 63 -14.83 4.14 1.95
C ARG A 63 -13.87 5.16 2.53
N LEU A 64 -13.75 5.19 3.87
CA LEU A 64 -12.84 6.12 4.53
C LEU A 64 -11.38 5.87 4.12
N VAL A 65 -11.00 4.60 4.05
CA VAL A 65 -9.64 4.24 3.63
C VAL A 65 -9.40 4.67 2.18
N ALA A 66 -10.34 4.40 1.28
CA ALA A 66 -10.19 4.77 -0.12
C ALA A 66 -10.10 6.29 -0.28
N GLU A 67 -10.91 7.03 0.46
CA GLU A 67 -10.88 8.49 0.42
C GLU A 67 -9.54 9.03 0.91
N ARG A 68 -9.01 8.46 1.99
CA ARG A 68 -7.71 8.90 2.52
C ARG A 68 -6.58 8.57 1.54
N MET A 69 -6.64 7.42 0.89
CA MET A 69 -5.65 7.07 -0.11
C MET A 69 -5.66 8.06 -1.27
N ASP A 70 -6.85 8.49 -1.69
CA ASP A 70 -6.96 9.50 -2.75
C ASP A 70 -6.41 10.84 -2.29
N GLN A 71 -6.70 11.25 -1.06
CA GLN A 71 -6.19 12.49 -0.48
C GLN A 71 -4.65 12.46 -0.38
N ASP A 72 -4.11 11.33 0.07
CA ASP A 72 -2.66 11.18 0.20
C ASP A 72 -1.98 11.24 -1.17
N GLU A 73 -2.63 10.69 -2.20
CA GLU A 73 -2.08 10.76 -3.55
C GLU A 73 -2.04 12.20 -4.05
N GLU A 74 -3.03 13.01 -3.69
CA GLU A 74 -3.05 14.42 -4.08
C GLU A 74 -1.94 15.21 -3.37
N VAL A 75 -1.71 14.92 -2.10
CA VAL A 75 -0.71 15.65 -1.30
C VAL A 75 0.71 15.12 -1.52
N TYR A 76 0.84 13.81 -1.70
CA TYR A 76 2.13 13.14 -1.87
C TYR A 76 2.09 12.26 -3.12
N PRO A 77 2.06 12.87 -4.32
CA PRO A 77 1.86 12.11 -5.55
C PRO A 77 2.98 11.11 -5.81
N HIS A 78 2.58 9.90 -6.21
CA HIS A 78 3.47 8.82 -6.62
C HIS A 78 4.42 8.32 -5.53
N ILE A 79 4.09 8.54 -4.25
CA ILE A 79 4.90 8.04 -3.14
C ILE A 79 4.49 6.61 -2.77
N LEU A 80 3.21 6.35 -2.54
CA LEU A 80 2.72 4.98 -2.38
C LEU A 80 2.52 4.38 -3.77
N VAL A 81 3.47 3.55 -4.20
CA VAL A 81 3.49 3.08 -5.58
C VAL A 81 2.76 1.77 -5.79
N GLY A 82 2.35 1.10 -4.74
CA GLY A 82 1.57 -0.11 -4.86
C GLY A 82 1.16 -0.66 -3.51
N VAL A 83 0.16 -1.54 -3.52
CA VAL A 83 -0.36 -2.17 -2.32
C VAL A 83 -0.51 -3.66 -2.57
N ALA A 84 0.10 -4.47 -1.73
CA ALA A 84 -0.06 -5.93 -1.72
C ALA A 84 -0.87 -6.32 -0.50
N ILE A 85 -1.81 -7.23 -0.69
CA ILE A 85 -2.65 -7.73 0.39
C ILE A 85 -2.38 -9.20 0.58
N VAL A 86 -2.11 -9.63 1.82
CA VAL A 86 -1.92 -11.05 2.14
C VAL A 86 -3.19 -11.54 2.82
N LEU A 87 -3.85 -12.51 2.21
CA LEU A 87 -5.19 -12.97 2.59
C LEU A 87 -5.18 -14.46 2.91
N ALA A 88 -5.95 -14.83 3.93
CA ALA A 88 -6.07 -16.24 4.31
C ALA A 88 -6.96 -17.02 3.34
N THR A 89 -7.98 -16.39 2.76
CA THR A 89 -8.95 -17.06 1.90
C THR A 89 -9.28 -16.22 0.68
N PRO A 90 -9.71 -16.87 -0.42
CA PRO A 90 -10.13 -16.11 -1.60
C PRO A 90 -11.33 -15.18 -1.36
N MET A 91 -12.15 -15.50 -0.36
CA MET A 91 -13.34 -14.70 -0.06
C MET A 91 -12.97 -13.26 0.30
N HIS A 92 -11.84 -13.07 0.96
CA HIS A 92 -11.40 -11.73 1.36
C HIS A 92 -10.96 -10.88 0.18
N ARG A 93 -10.68 -11.48 -0.96
CA ARG A 93 -10.24 -10.71 -2.14
C ARG A 93 -11.27 -9.69 -2.59
N GLY A 94 -12.55 -10.04 -2.47
CA GLY A 94 -13.62 -9.12 -2.87
C GLY A 94 -13.63 -7.83 -2.07
N ILE A 95 -13.26 -7.90 -0.79
CA ILE A 95 -13.22 -6.73 0.09
C ILE A 95 -12.20 -5.72 -0.42
N PHE A 96 -11.03 -6.20 -0.80
CA PHE A 96 -9.94 -5.31 -1.24
C PHE A 96 -10.12 -4.83 -2.66
N LYS A 97 -10.74 -5.65 -3.51
CA LYS A 97 -11.15 -5.15 -4.83
C LYS A 97 -12.10 -3.98 -4.70
N ALA A 98 -13.01 -4.05 -3.72
CA ALA A 98 -13.94 -2.95 -3.49
C ALA A 98 -13.22 -1.65 -3.13
N ILE A 99 -12.15 -1.73 -2.33
CA ILE A 99 -11.35 -0.54 -2.00
C ILE A 99 -10.71 0.03 -3.27
N THR A 100 -10.13 -0.83 -4.10
CA THR A 100 -9.51 -0.40 -5.34
C THR A 100 -10.50 0.31 -6.26
N TRP A 101 -11.73 -0.21 -6.34
CA TRP A 101 -12.76 0.39 -7.19
C TRP A 101 -13.27 1.72 -6.66
N LEU A 102 -13.21 1.92 -5.34
CA LEU A 102 -13.65 3.17 -4.74
C LEU A 102 -12.59 4.27 -4.88
N SER A 103 -11.34 3.90 -5.08
CA SER A 103 -10.27 4.87 -5.24
C SER A 103 -10.28 5.47 -6.65
N ARG A 104 -10.09 6.77 -6.72
CA ARG A 104 -10.01 7.48 -7.99
C ARG A 104 -8.59 7.53 -8.56
N ASN A 105 -7.60 7.14 -7.76
CA ASN A 105 -6.20 7.14 -8.16
C ASN A 105 -5.68 5.72 -8.17
N PRO A 106 -5.97 4.95 -9.24
CA PRO A 106 -5.57 3.56 -9.30
C PRO A 106 -4.05 3.43 -9.26
N ARG A 107 -3.60 2.44 -8.51
CA ARG A 107 -2.20 2.05 -8.43
C ARG A 107 -2.16 0.52 -8.45
N PRO A 108 -1.01 -0.08 -8.74
CA PRO A 108 -0.91 -1.54 -8.67
C PRO A 108 -1.40 -2.06 -7.32
N PHE A 109 -2.28 -3.05 -7.35
CA PHE A 109 -2.93 -3.60 -6.17
C PHE A 109 -3.07 -5.10 -6.40
N GLU A 110 -2.42 -5.92 -5.59
CA GLU A 110 -2.35 -7.36 -5.84
C GLU A 110 -2.58 -8.14 -4.56
N ALA A 111 -3.21 -9.31 -4.68
CA ALA A 111 -3.52 -10.17 -3.55
C ALA A 111 -2.61 -11.40 -3.58
N PHE A 112 -2.16 -11.82 -2.40
CA PHE A 112 -1.26 -12.97 -2.22
C PHE A 112 -1.73 -13.82 -1.06
N SER A 113 -1.31 -15.08 -1.03
CA SER A 113 -1.56 -15.96 0.11
C SER A 113 -0.38 -15.98 1.08
N GLU A 114 0.80 -15.53 0.66
CA GLU A 114 2.02 -15.57 1.46
C GLU A 114 2.73 -14.23 1.44
N ILE A 115 3.34 -13.89 2.58
CA ILE A 115 4.07 -12.63 2.70
C ILE A 115 5.27 -12.59 1.73
N ASP A 116 5.98 -13.71 1.60
CA ASP A 116 7.18 -13.75 0.74
C ASP A 116 6.84 -13.42 -0.70
N GLU A 117 5.73 -13.94 -1.20
CA GLU A 117 5.27 -13.62 -2.55
C GLU A 117 4.98 -12.15 -2.72
N ALA A 118 4.31 -11.57 -1.72
CA ALA A 118 3.99 -10.13 -1.73
C ALA A 118 5.26 -9.28 -1.72
N VAL A 119 6.26 -9.67 -0.94
CA VAL A 119 7.53 -8.94 -0.86
C VAL A 119 8.29 -9.01 -2.18
N ILE A 120 8.30 -10.18 -2.84
CA ILE A 120 8.93 -10.32 -4.15
C ILE A 120 8.28 -9.40 -5.17
N TRP A 121 6.95 -9.39 -5.20
CA TRP A 121 6.19 -8.50 -6.08
C TRP A 121 6.51 -7.03 -5.78
N ALA A 122 6.54 -6.66 -4.50
CA ALA A 122 6.83 -5.29 -4.09
C ALA A 122 8.22 -4.84 -4.53
N ARG A 123 9.22 -5.70 -4.39
CA ARG A 123 10.58 -5.39 -4.85
C ARG A 123 10.62 -5.16 -6.35
N GLY A 124 9.92 -6.01 -7.11
CA GLY A 124 9.84 -5.84 -8.55
C GLY A 124 9.20 -4.52 -8.94
N LEU A 125 8.12 -4.15 -8.25
CA LEU A 125 7.43 -2.91 -8.51
C LEU A 125 8.32 -1.69 -8.20
N LEU A 126 9.04 -1.73 -7.08
CA LEU A 126 9.95 -0.64 -6.71
C LEU A 126 11.08 -0.49 -7.73
N ARG A 127 11.63 -1.61 -8.22
CA ARG A 127 12.67 -1.55 -9.26
C ARG A 127 12.13 -0.93 -10.54
N ALA A 128 10.91 -1.27 -10.93
CA ALA A 128 10.28 -0.69 -12.11
C ALA A 128 10.07 0.81 -11.95
N GLN A 129 9.59 1.24 -10.78
CA GLN A 129 9.39 2.65 -10.51
C GLN A 129 10.71 3.41 -10.48
N HIS A 130 11.74 2.82 -9.89
CA HIS A 130 13.06 3.43 -9.85
C HIS A 130 13.60 3.66 -11.26
N SER A 131 13.45 2.67 -12.14
CA SER A 131 13.88 2.79 -13.52
C SER A 131 13.14 3.91 -14.25
N LEU A 132 11.84 4.07 -13.97
CA LEU A 132 11.03 5.12 -14.59
C LEU A 132 11.39 6.52 -14.10
N THR A 133 11.86 6.64 -12.87
CA THR A 133 12.15 7.95 -12.27
C THR A 133 13.59 8.39 -12.46
N LEU A 134 14.49 7.49 -12.85
CA LEU A 134 15.87 7.88 -13.13
C LEU A 134 15.92 8.78 -14.33
N PRO A 135 16.76 9.83 -14.29
CA PRO A 135 16.99 10.62 -15.48
C PRO A 135 17.53 9.72 -16.56
N ILE A 136 17.01 9.83 -17.74
CA ILE A 136 17.57 9.11 -18.85
C ILE A 136 18.95 9.66 -19.06
N ALA A 137 19.87 8.77 -19.06
CA ALA A 137 21.22 9.17 -19.29
C ALA A 137 21.24 9.86 -20.60
N PRO A 138 21.67 10.95 -20.60
CA PRO A 138 21.52 11.77 -21.70
C PRO A 138 21.97 11.10 -22.91
N ASP A 139 21.64 10.65 -22.73
CA ASP A 139 21.71 10.14 -23.35
C ASP A 139 22.50 9.88 -23.80
N VAL A 140 22.51 9.54 -23.20
CA VAL A 140 23.33 8.94 -23.44
C VAL A 140 23.23 8.80 -24.68
N THR A 141 22.43 8.84 -24.93
CA THR A 141 22.20 8.72 -26.05
C THR A 141 22.43 9.67 -26.83
N LYS A 142 22.28 10.44 -26.55
CA LYS A 142 22.46 11.32 -27.18
C LYS A 142 23.59 11.55 -27.28
N ARG A 143 24.15 11.06 -26.86
CA ARG A 143 25.19 11.17 -26.91
C ARG A 143 25.63 10.63 -27.72
N VAL A 144 25.23 10.35 -28.12
CA VAL A 144 25.59 10.10 -28.83
C VAL A 144 25.84 10.53 -29.52
N GLY A 145 25.68 10.74 -29.35
CA GLY A 145 26.24 11.12 -30.30
C GLY A 145 26.80 11.06 -30.52
#